data_0b2ee073dfecc370339da16f735c13f0
#
_entry.id   0b2ee073dfecc370339da16f735c13f0
#
_cell.length_a   1.000
_cell.length_b   1.000
_cell.length_c   1.000
_cell.angle_alpha   90.00
_cell.angle_beta   90.00
_cell.angle_gamma   90.00
#
_symmetry.space_group_name_H-M   'P 1'
#
loop_
_entity.id
_entity.type
_entity.pdbx_description
1 polymer ?
#
loop_
_entity_poly.entity_id
_entity_poly.type
_entity_poly.pdbx_seq_one_letter_code
_entity_poly.pdbx_strand_id
1 'polypeptide(L)' 'MVDSVREQLLASHEEFRRLAQEHSTYSQRLTTLIEKRYLSEDEKVEEVRLKKLKLRVKDQMQMIEQDFKRAQPHVA' A
#
# COMPACT_ATOMS: atom_id res chain seq x y z
N MET A 1 -6.92 10.99 13.04
CA MET A 1 -5.97 10.54 14.05
C MET A 1 -4.78 9.87 13.35
N VAL A 2 -3.58 10.27 13.69
CA VAL A 2 -2.40 9.74 13.02
C VAL A 2 -2.06 8.38 13.61
N ASP A 3 -1.82 7.40 12.73
CA ASP A 3 -1.42 6.06 13.16
C ASP A 3 0.07 6.08 13.50
N SER A 4 0.39 6.11 14.79
CA SER A 4 1.77 6.21 15.24
C SER A 4 2.60 4.98 14.88
N VAL A 5 1.99 3.80 14.80
CA VAL A 5 2.68 2.59 14.36
C VAL A 5 3.12 2.74 12.91
N ARG A 6 2.23 3.21 12.06
CA ARG A 6 2.54 3.42 10.65
C ARG A 6 3.65 4.46 10.47
N GLU A 7 3.60 5.54 11.24
CA GLU A 7 4.64 6.56 11.19
C GLU A 7 6.00 6.02 11.62
N GLN A 8 6.02 5.22 12.68
CA GLN A 8 7.25 4.60 13.15
C GLN A 8 7.84 3.66 12.10
N LEU A 9 7.00 2.88 11.44
CA LEU A 9 7.43 1.98 10.38
C LEU A 9 7.95 2.74 9.17
N LEU A 10 7.28 3.81 8.78
CA LEU A 10 7.75 4.64 7.68
C LEU A 10 9.10 5.28 7.98
N ALA A 11 9.35 5.59 9.23
CA ALA A 11 10.62 6.21 9.64
C ALA A 11 11.76 5.20 9.76
N SER A 12 11.48 3.97 10.18
CA SER A 12 12.54 3.03 10.59
C SER A 12 12.53 1.69 9.85
N HIS A 13 11.45 1.33 9.18
CA HIS A 13 11.32 0.03 8.52
C HIS A 13 11.46 0.21 7.00
N GLU A 14 12.59 -0.21 6.47
CA GLU A 14 12.91 0.02 5.05
C GLU A 14 11.94 -0.69 4.11
N GLU A 15 11.62 -1.94 4.39
CA GLU A 15 10.69 -2.71 3.56
C GLU A 15 9.28 -2.08 3.58
N PHE A 16 8.81 -1.67 4.75
CA PHE A 16 7.51 -1.02 4.87
C PHE A 16 7.47 0.27 4.06
N ARG A 17 8.55 1.05 4.10
CA ARG A 17 8.67 2.29 3.35
C ARG A 17 8.61 2.04 1.84
N ARG A 18 9.28 0.98 1.37
CA ARG A 18 9.26 0.59 -0.03
C ARG A 18 7.85 0.17 -0.46
N LEU A 19 7.18 -0.62 0.37
CA LEU A 19 5.81 -1.05 0.09
C LEU A 19 4.85 0.13 0.05
N ALA A 20 5.02 1.10 0.96
CA ALA A 20 4.21 2.31 0.97
C ALA A 20 4.39 3.11 -0.32
N GLN A 21 5.62 3.19 -0.83
CA GLN A 21 5.90 3.87 -2.07
C GLN A 21 5.29 3.15 -3.26
N GLU A 22 5.38 1.83 -3.31
CA GLU A 22 4.73 1.03 -4.35
C GLU A 22 3.21 1.22 -4.33
N HIS A 23 2.62 1.21 -3.15
CA HIS A 23 1.18 1.45 -2.99
C HIS A 23 0.78 2.81 -3.56
N SER A 24 1.56 3.83 -3.27
CA SER A 24 1.33 5.18 -3.78
C SER A 24 1.42 5.22 -5.30
N THR A 25 2.44 4.57 -5.86
CA THR A 25 2.63 4.51 -7.32
C THR A 25 1.44 3.84 -8.00
N TYR A 26 1.00 2.71 -7.47
CA TYR A 26 -0.16 2.00 -8.03
C TYR A 26 -1.44 2.84 -7.92
N SER A 27 -1.61 3.52 -6.78
CA SER A 27 -2.77 4.38 -6.56
C SER A 27 -2.82 5.54 -7.55
N GLN A 28 -1.69 6.17 -7.80
CA GLN A 28 -1.60 7.29 -8.74
C GLN A 28 -1.94 6.83 -10.16
N ARG A 29 -1.39 5.69 -10.57
CA ARG A 29 -1.67 5.17 -11.91
C ARG A 29 -3.15 4.78 -12.04
N LEU A 30 -3.73 4.16 -11.01
CA LEU A 30 -5.15 3.83 -11.01
C LEU A 30 -6.01 5.07 -11.13
N THR A 31 -5.68 6.13 -10.39
CA THR A 31 -6.40 7.40 -10.48
C THR A 31 -6.37 7.94 -11.91
N THR A 32 -5.21 7.90 -12.56
CA THR A 32 -5.06 8.34 -13.94
C THR A 32 -5.97 7.54 -14.87
N LEU A 33 -6.03 6.21 -14.70
CA LEU A 33 -6.89 5.37 -15.52
C LEU A 33 -8.37 5.63 -15.27
N ILE A 34 -8.76 5.80 -14.01
CA ILE A 34 -10.15 6.06 -13.64
C ILE A 34 -10.65 7.38 -14.23
N GLU A 35 -9.78 8.38 -14.32
CA GLU A 35 -10.12 9.68 -14.86
C GLU A 35 -10.29 9.66 -16.39
N LYS A 36 -9.80 8.64 -17.06
CA LYS A 36 -9.95 8.52 -18.50
C LYS A 36 -11.40 8.18 -18.85
N ARG A 37 -11.88 8.83 -19.91
CA ARG A 37 -13.24 8.60 -20.38
C ARG A 37 -13.40 7.22 -21.01
N TYR A 38 -12.36 6.79 -21.73
CA TYR A 38 -12.34 5.47 -22.38
C TYR A 38 -10.99 4.82 -22.13
N LEU A 39 -11.04 3.55 -21.80
CA LEU A 39 -9.83 2.75 -21.62
C LEU A 39 -9.64 1.84 -22.83
N SER A 40 -8.42 1.75 -23.32
CA SER A 40 -8.05 0.73 -24.29
C SER A 40 -8.11 -0.65 -23.63
N GLU A 41 -8.07 -1.70 -24.42
CA GLU A 41 -8.07 -3.06 -23.90
C GLU A 41 -6.85 -3.30 -22.98
N ASP A 42 -5.68 -2.80 -23.40
CA ASP A 42 -4.47 -2.90 -22.58
C ASP A 42 -4.62 -2.15 -21.26
N GLU A 43 -5.26 -1.00 -21.26
CA GLU A 43 -5.50 -0.20 -20.07
C GLU A 43 -6.48 -0.88 -19.12
N LYS A 44 -7.48 -1.58 -19.65
CA LYS A 44 -8.41 -2.36 -18.83
C LYS A 44 -7.69 -3.49 -18.11
N VAL A 45 -6.79 -4.17 -18.81
CA VAL A 45 -5.96 -5.23 -18.21
C VAL A 45 -5.05 -4.62 -17.15
N GLU A 46 -4.45 -3.48 -17.44
CA GLU A 46 -3.59 -2.78 -16.48
C GLU A 46 -4.37 -2.41 -15.22
N GLU A 47 -5.59 -1.90 -15.36
CA GLU A 47 -6.43 -1.54 -14.22
C GLU A 47 -6.64 -2.73 -13.28
N VAL A 48 -7.01 -3.88 -13.84
CA VAL A 48 -7.22 -5.09 -13.03
C VAL A 48 -5.94 -5.50 -12.33
N ARG A 49 -4.83 -5.47 -13.04
CA ARG A 49 -3.52 -5.84 -12.50
C ARG A 49 -3.11 -4.92 -11.35
N LEU A 50 -3.28 -3.60 -11.54
CA LEU A 50 -2.93 -2.61 -10.52
C LEU A 50 -3.76 -2.77 -9.26
N LYS A 51 -5.05 -3.08 -9.40
CA LYS A 51 -5.91 -3.32 -8.24
C LYS A 51 -5.42 -4.51 -7.43
N LYS A 52 -5.02 -5.60 -8.11
CA LYS A 52 -4.48 -6.78 -7.44
C LYS A 52 -3.14 -6.48 -6.76
N LEU A 53 -2.26 -5.78 -7.44
CA LEU A 53 -0.95 -5.40 -6.89
C LEU A 53 -1.11 -4.48 -5.68
N LYS A 54 -2.01 -3.52 -5.77
CA LYS A 54 -2.28 -2.60 -4.68
C LYS A 54 -2.79 -3.34 -3.45
N LEU A 55 -3.72 -4.27 -3.64
CA LEU A 55 -4.24 -5.07 -2.55
C LEU A 55 -3.16 -5.94 -1.92
N ARG A 56 -2.31 -6.55 -2.75
CA ARG A 56 -1.20 -7.40 -2.27
C ARG A 56 -0.23 -6.59 -1.42
N VAL A 57 0.15 -5.41 -1.88
CA VAL A 57 1.05 -4.52 -1.13
C VAL A 57 0.41 -4.11 0.19
N LYS A 58 -0.87 -3.76 0.16
CA LYS A 58 -1.62 -3.39 1.36
C LYS A 58 -1.62 -4.52 2.38
N ASP A 59 -1.85 -5.76 1.93
CA ASP A 59 -1.85 -6.92 2.81
C ASP A 59 -0.48 -7.13 3.45
N GLN A 60 0.59 -6.98 2.67
CA GLN A 60 1.96 -7.09 3.18
C GLN A 60 2.25 -6.01 4.22
N MET A 61 1.81 -4.77 3.97
CA MET A 61 1.96 -3.67 4.92
C MET A 61 1.23 -3.97 6.23
N GLN A 62 0.02 -4.50 6.13
CA GLN A 62 -0.77 -4.87 7.32
C GLN A 62 -0.08 -5.96 8.13
N MET A 63 0.53 -6.94 7.46
CA MET A 63 1.27 -7.99 8.17
C MET A 63 2.45 -7.41 8.95
N ILE A 64 3.18 -6.48 8.34
CA ILE A 64 4.30 -5.81 9.00
C ILE A 64 3.79 -5.00 10.21
N GLU A 65 2.69 -4.27 10.03
CA GLU A 65 2.08 -3.50 11.13
C GLU A 65 1.68 -4.41 12.30
N GLN A 66 1.06 -5.53 12.00
CA GLN A 66 0.63 -6.48 13.03
C GLN A 66 1.82 -7.09 13.75
N ASP A 67 2.85 -7.50 13.00
CA ASP A 67 4.06 -8.05 13.60
C ASP A 67 4.75 -7.03 14.51
N PHE A 68 4.80 -5.79 14.07
CA PHE A 68 5.38 -4.70 14.87
C PHE A 68 4.61 -4.49 16.16
N LYS A 69 3.28 -4.45 16.09
CA LYS A 69 2.43 -4.30 17.27
C LYS A 69 2.59 -5.48 18.24
N ARG A 70 2.71 -6.70 17.68
CA ARG A 70 2.86 -7.92 18.49
C ARG A 70 4.21 -7.95 19.20
N ALA A 71 5.25 -7.41 18.55
CA ALA A 71 6.60 -7.40 19.12
C ALA A 71 6.77 -6.34 20.20
N GLN A 72 5.89 -5.33 20.25
CA GLN A 72 5.98 -4.30 21.28
C GLN A 72 5.48 -4.83 22.63
N PRO A 73 6.19 -4.53 23.73
CA PRO A 73 5.71 -4.92 25.03
C PRO A 73 4.39 -4.23 25.34
N HIS A 74 3.41 -5.02 25.71
CA HIS A 74 2.13 -4.48 26.16
C HIS A 74 2.30 -3.89 27.54
N VAL A 75 2.11 -2.60 27.65
CA VAL A 75 1.97 -1.98 28.95
C VAL A 75 0.49 -2.11 29.30
N ALA A 76 0.22 -2.95 30.20
CA ALA A 76 -1.15 -3.17 30.68
C ALA A 76 -1.69 -1.93 31.39
#